data_ca45e18d099f83372900d8afd57836ad
#
_entry.id   ca45e18d099f83372900d8afd57836ad
#
_cell.length_a   1.000
_cell.length_b   1.000
_cell.length_c   1.000
_cell.angle_alpha   90.00
_cell.angle_beta   90.00
_cell.angle_gamma   90.00
#
_symmetry.space_group_name_H-M   'P 1'
#
loop_
_entity.id
_entity.type
_entity.pdbx_description
1 polymer ?
#
loop_
_entity_poly.entity_id
_entity_poly.type
_entity_poly.pdbx_seq_one_letter_code
_entity_poly.pdbx_strand_id
1 'polypeptide(L)'
;LAYPLRIQSWNLKEDLKKLNELKVSIDYVNLQKGIIHIEVRNAEERDKIHSAGILTELLPNPAETYFASLTEGNKDDRSYYTLTQYQNFMQQTAAQYPAICQLVQFGTSVQNRPLLMLKISDNVNMEENEPELKYISSMHGDEVVGYDMLIRLIQLLTTQYGIDPRITNIVDNTEIWINPLLNPDGYAAGIRYNANGIDLNRNFPMPTGNQHPDGQFWADETIAVMDFSNAHDFDLAINFHGGMLVINYPWDYTYFLTPDNDLLREMAL
;
A
#
# COMPACT_ATOMS: atom_id res chain seq x y z
N LEU A 1 -10.71 -7.84 -14.07
CA LEU A 1 -9.49 -7.03 -14.13
C LEU A 1 -9.88 -5.57 -14.00
N ALA A 2 -9.25 -4.86 -13.10
CA ALA A 2 -9.38 -3.42 -12.98
C ALA A 2 -8.69 -2.74 -14.18
N TYR A 3 -9.22 -1.61 -14.64
CA TYR A 3 -8.71 -0.91 -15.81
C TYR A 3 -8.25 0.48 -15.40
N PRO A 4 -6.92 0.78 -15.47
CA PRO A 4 -6.42 2.12 -15.23
C PRO A 4 -6.79 3.03 -16.41
N LEU A 5 -7.45 4.14 -16.14
CA LEU A 5 -7.91 5.09 -17.13
C LEU A 5 -7.36 6.49 -16.84
N ARG A 6 -7.04 7.21 -17.91
CA ARG A 6 -6.69 8.62 -17.87
C ARG A 6 -7.84 9.47 -18.39
N ILE A 7 -8.07 10.59 -17.74
CA ILE A 7 -9.00 11.64 -18.16
C ILE A 7 -8.18 12.89 -18.41
N GLN A 8 -8.34 13.50 -19.59
CA GLN A 8 -7.91 14.88 -19.84
C GLN A 8 -9.09 15.78 -19.56
N SER A 9 -9.10 16.44 -18.43
CA SER A 9 -10.20 17.31 -17.99
C SER A 9 -9.99 18.75 -18.43
N TRP A 10 -11.04 19.37 -18.99
CA TRP A 10 -11.11 20.78 -19.31
C TRP A 10 -11.89 21.58 -18.25
N ASN A 11 -12.64 20.89 -17.38
CA ASN A 11 -13.33 21.43 -16.23
C ASN A 11 -13.13 20.52 -15.01
N LEU A 12 -11.92 20.57 -14.46
CA LEU A 12 -11.44 19.64 -13.43
C LEU A 12 -12.39 19.56 -12.22
N LYS A 13 -12.92 20.71 -11.78
CA LYS A 13 -13.83 20.76 -10.62
C LYS A 13 -15.14 20.00 -10.88
N GLU A 14 -15.69 20.14 -12.07
CA GLU A 14 -16.95 19.47 -12.45
C GLU A 14 -16.73 17.96 -12.65
N ASP A 15 -15.64 17.59 -13.33
CA ASP A 15 -15.33 16.19 -13.59
C ASP A 15 -15.01 15.43 -12.29
N LEU A 16 -14.24 16.02 -11.36
CA LEU A 16 -14.03 15.45 -10.05
C LEU A 16 -15.32 15.28 -9.25
N LYS A 17 -16.24 16.25 -9.33
CA LYS A 17 -17.55 16.14 -8.69
C LYS A 17 -18.35 14.96 -9.26
N LYS A 18 -18.41 14.82 -10.59
CA LYS A 18 -19.09 13.71 -11.26
C LYS A 18 -18.48 12.35 -10.90
N LEU A 19 -17.15 12.25 -10.89
CA LEU A 19 -16.46 11.02 -10.52
C LEU A 19 -16.74 10.62 -9.07
N ASN A 20 -16.77 11.58 -8.15
CA ASN A 20 -17.15 11.34 -6.76
C ASN A 20 -18.61 10.91 -6.62
N GLU A 21 -19.56 11.54 -7.36
CA GLU A 21 -20.98 11.13 -7.38
C GLU A 21 -21.16 9.70 -7.92
N LEU A 22 -20.33 9.29 -8.88
CA LEU A 22 -20.29 7.94 -9.43
C LEU A 22 -19.52 6.96 -8.56
N LYS A 23 -18.89 7.42 -7.46
CA LYS A 23 -18.05 6.63 -6.54
C LYS A 23 -16.88 5.92 -7.26
N VAL A 24 -16.30 6.60 -8.24
CA VAL A 24 -15.13 6.11 -8.98
C VAL A 24 -13.87 6.30 -8.12
N SER A 25 -13.00 5.30 -8.11
CA SER A 25 -11.69 5.41 -7.47
C SER A 25 -10.79 6.38 -8.26
N ILE A 26 -10.39 7.48 -7.62
CA ILE A 26 -9.47 8.47 -8.18
C ILE A 26 -8.10 8.22 -7.56
N ASP A 27 -7.12 7.87 -8.40
CA ASP A 27 -5.77 7.52 -7.94
C ASP A 27 -4.81 8.71 -7.98
N TYR A 28 -5.02 9.62 -8.93
CA TYR A 28 -4.14 10.77 -9.09
C TYR A 28 -4.86 11.94 -9.77
N VAL A 29 -4.53 13.16 -9.33
CA VAL A 29 -5.02 14.40 -9.95
C VAL A 29 -3.86 15.37 -10.17
N ASN A 30 -3.60 15.75 -11.41
CA ASN A 30 -2.69 16.83 -11.71
C ASN A 30 -3.49 18.11 -11.99
N LEU A 31 -3.55 19.00 -10.99
CA LEU A 31 -4.33 20.24 -11.05
C LEU A 31 -3.85 21.20 -12.15
N GLN A 32 -2.53 21.24 -12.41
CA GLN A 32 -1.95 22.14 -13.40
C GLN A 32 -2.21 21.70 -14.84
N LYS A 33 -2.19 20.39 -15.08
CA LYS A 33 -2.36 19.80 -16.41
C LYS A 33 -3.79 19.35 -16.69
N GLY A 34 -4.69 19.39 -15.69
CA GLY A 34 -6.04 18.89 -15.82
C GLY A 34 -6.11 17.38 -16.09
N ILE A 35 -5.17 16.60 -15.53
CA ILE A 35 -5.13 15.16 -15.71
C ILE A 35 -5.67 14.47 -14.48
N ILE A 36 -6.60 13.51 -14.66
CA ILE A 36 -7.10 12.64 -13.62
C ILE A 36 -6.78 11.20 -14.03
N HIS A 37 -6.21 10.42 -13.13
CA HIS A 37 -6.11 8.97 -13.27
C HIS A 37 -7.13 8.33 -12.35
N ILE A 38 -7.84 7.36 -12.88
CA ILE A 38 -8.88 6.59 -12.18
C ILE A 38 -8.68 5.11 -12.46
N GLU A 39 -9.22 4.29 -11.60
CA GLU A 39 -9.31 2.86 -11.84
C GLU A 39 -10.77 2.42 -11.80
N VAL A 40 -11.19 1.65 -12.81
CA VAL A 40 -12.55 1.12 -12.92
C VAL A 40 -12.56 -0.41 -12.81
N ARG A 41 -13.55 -0.95 -12.13
CA ARG A 41 -13.67 -2.39 -11.83
C ARG A 41 -14.06 -3.23 -13.05
N ASN A 42 -14.79 -2.62 -13.99
CA ASN A 42 -15.35 -3.30 -15.14
C ASN A 42 -15.80 -2.31 -16.24
N ALA A 43 -16.20 -2.85 -17.38
CA ALA A 43 -16.68 -2.05 -18.50
C ALA A 43 -17.96 -1.25 -18.17
N GLU A 44 -18.83 -1.77 -17.32
CA GLU A 44 -20.08 -1.09 -16.93
C GLU A 44 -19.78 0.21 -16.16
N GLU A 45 -18.81 0.20 -15.27
CA GLU A 45 -18.37 1.39 -14.54
C GLU A 45 -17.77 2.43 -15.47
N ARG A 46 -16.93 2.00 -16.43
CA ARG A 46 -16.41 2.88 -17.49
C ARG A 46 -17.53 3.49 -18.32
N ASP A 47 -18.53 2.70 -18.71
CA ASP A 47 -19.65 3.17 -19.53
C ASP A 47 -20.54 4.17 -18.75
N LYS A 48 -20.66 4.06 -17.43
CA LYS A 48 -21.29 5.08 -16.57
C LYS A 48 -20.52 6.40 -16.61
N ILE A 49 -19.18 6.36 -16.56
CA ILE A 49 -18.31 7.55 -16.66
C ILE A 49 -18.49 8.22 -18.02
N HIS A 50 -18.50 7.45 -19.10
CA HIS A 50 -18.74 7.97 -20.46
C HIS A 50 -20.15 8.57 -20.57
N SER A 51 -21.17 7.96 -19.96
CA SER A 51 -22.55 8.47 -19.95
C SER A 51 -22.66 9.80 -19.18
N ALA A 52 -21.77 10.06 -18.21
CA ALA A 52 -21.66 11.33 -17.51
C ALA A 52 -20.92 12.42 -18.33
N GLY A 53 -20.52 12.10 -19.56
CA GLY A 53 -19.83 13.01 -20.49
C GLY A 53 -18.32 13.13 -20.25
N ILE A 54 -17.70 12.18 -19.53
CA ILE A 54 -16.27 12.17 -19.26
C ILE A 54 -15.62 11.14 -20.21
N LEU A 55 -14.71 11.61 -21.07
CA LEU A 55 -13.96 10.75 -21.95
C LEU A 55 -12.72 10.22 -21.25
N THR A 56 -12.47 8.92 -21.42
CA THR A 56 -11.32 8.23 -20.80
C THR A 56 -10.41 7.61 -21.86
N GLU A 57 -9.13 7.58 -21.56
CA GLU A 57 -8.09 6.88 -22.30
C GLU A 57 -7.61 5.70 -21.45
N LEU A 58 -7.54 4.50 -22.04
CA LEU A 58 -6.99 3.33 -21.37
C LEU A 58 -5.47 3.51 -21.20
N LEU A 59 -5.00 3.40 -19.98
CA LEU A 59 -3.57 3.34 -19.71
C LEU A 59 -3.08 1.90 -19.80
N PRO A 60 -1.81 1.69 -20.19
CA PRO A 60 -1.20 0.37 -20.08
C PRO A 60 -1.31 -0.12 -18.63
N ASN A 61 -1.83 -1.33 -18.45
CA ASN A 61 -1.80 -1.94 -17.13
C ASN A 61 -0.35 -2.37 -16.84
N PRO A 62 0.33 -1.78 -15.83
CA PRO A 62 1.71 -2.13 -15.51
C PRO A 62 1.89 -3.61 -15.21
N ALA A 63 0.89 -4.24 -14.59
CA ALA A 63 0.89 -5.67 -14.31
C ALA A 63 0.83 -6.50 -15.60
N GLU A 64 -0.04 -6.15 -16.57
CA GLU A 64 -0.10 -6.85 -17.87
C GLU A 64 1.20 -6.70 -18.65
N THR A 65 1.78 -5.50 -18.67
CA THR A 65 3.07 -5.24 -19.32
C THR A 65 4.18 -6.06 -18.65
N TYR A 66 4.18 -6.13 -17.32
CA TYR A 66 5.12 -6.95 -16.56
C TYR A 66 4.93 -8.44 -16.83
N PHE A 67 3.70 -8.96 -16.74
CA PHE A 67 3.41 -10.36 -17.02
C PHE A 67 3.71 -10.73 -18.48
N ALA A 68 3.45 -9.85 -19.44
CA ALA A 68 3.82 -10.06 -20.83
C ALA A 68 5.35 -10.15 -21.01
N SER A 69 6.12 -9.31 -20.29
CA SER A 69 7.59 -9.36 -20.31
C SER A 69 8.17 -10.65 -19.72
N LEU A 70 7.48 -11.27 -18.78
CA LEU A 70 7.87 -12.57 -18.22
C LEU A 70 7.67 -13.73 -19.21
N THR A 71 6.72 -13.62 -20.14
CA THR A 71 6.47 -14.64 -21.17
C THR A 71 7.43 -14.55 -22.36
N GLU A 72 8.08 -13.41 -22.58
CA GLU A 72 9.01 -13.16 -23.73
C GLU A 72 10.49 -13.49 -23.43
N GLY A 73 10.77 -14.32 -22.44
CA GLY A 73 12.08 -14.99 -22.30
C GLY A 73 13.17 -14.25 -21.53
N ASN A 74 12.92 -13.11 -20.95
CA ASN A 74 13.76 -12.57 -19.87
C ASN A 74 13.27 -13.14 -18.54
N LYS A 75 13.54 -14.41 -18.32
CA LYS A 75 13.50 -15.03 -17.00
C LYS A 75 14.63 -14.46 -16.14
N ASP A 76 14.52 -13.20 -15.73
CA ASP A 76 15.08 -12.80 -14.46
C ASP A 76 14.27 -13.62 -13.44
N ASP A 77 14.93 -14.44 -12.65
CA ASP A 77 14.36 -15.48 -11.74
C ASP A 77 13.59 -14.86 -10.55
N ARG A 78 12.97 -13.71 -10.78
CA ARG A 78 12.22 -12.89 -9.83
C ARG A 78 10.73 -13.18 -9.95
N SER A 79 10.33 -14.42 -9.66
CA SER A 79 8.93 -14.68 -9.36
C SER A 79 8.60 -14.13 -7.97
N TYR A 80 7.58 -13.28 -7.86
CA TYR A 80 7.05 -12.88 -6.56
C TYR A 80 6.64 -14.12 -5.75
N TYR A 81 6.87 -14.08 -4.44
CA TYR A 81 6.47 -15.19 -3.58
C TYR A 81 4.97 -15.44 -3.66
N THR A 82 4.59 -16.69 -3.83
CA THR A 82 3.20 -17.11 -3.57
C THR A 82 2.83 -16.87 -2.10
N LEU A 83 1.54 -16.89 -1.77
CA LEU A 83 1.10 -16.72 -0.38
C LEU A 83 1.80 -17.69 0.58
N THR A 84 1.95 -18.95 0.19
CA THR A 84 2.63 -19.97 1.01
C THR A 84 4.11 -19.64 1.18
N GLN A 85 4.79 -19.22 0.11
CA GLN A 85 6.20 -18.83 0.18
C GLN A 85 6.38 -17.57 1.05
N TYR A 86 5.49 -16.61 0.94
CA TYR A 86 5.47 -15.42 1.79
C TYR A 86 5.31 -15.75 3.26
N GLN A 87 4.30 -16.55 3.61
CA GLN A 87 4.08 -16.95 5.01
C GLN A 87 5.27 -17.73 5.56
N ASN A 88 5.83 -18.65 4.78
CA ASN A 88 7.04 -19.38 5.15
C ASN A 88 8.24 -18.44 5.32
N PHE A 89 8.43 -17.47 4.42
CA PHE A 89 9.49 -16.47 4.52
C PHE A 89 9.40 -15.67 5.84
N MET A 90 8.22 -15.15 6.17
CA MET A 90 8.01 -14.38 7.39
C MET A 90 8.31 -15.21 8.65
N GLN A 91 7.82 -16.45 8.69
CA GLN A 91 8.05 -17.37 9.81
C GLN A 91 9.52 -17.79 9.93
N GLN A 92 10.16 -18.13 8.82
CA GLN A 92 11.55 -18.58 8.79
C GLN A 92 12.49 -17.42 9.17
N THR A 93 12.22 -16.20 8.73
CA THR A 93 13.02 -15.03 9.07
C THR A 93 12.99 -14.78 10.59
N ALA A 94 11.82 -14.77 11.21
CA ALA A 94 11.72 -14.61 12.66
C ALA A 94 12.42 -15.77 13.42
N ALA A 95 12.30 -17.01 12.92
CA ALA A 95 12.96 -18.16 13.54
C ALA A 95 14.49 -18.13 13.35
N GLN A 96 14.99 -17.59 12.24
CA GLN A 96 16.42 -17.53 11.95
C GLN A 96 17.12 -16.38 12.70
N TYR A 97 16.42 -15.26 12.91
CA TYR A 97 16.95 -14.05 13.55
C TYR A 97 16.20 -13.67 14.83
N PRO A 98 16.01 -14.59 15.80
CA PRO A 98 15.11 -14.37 16.94
C PRO A 98 15.58 -13.28 17.91
N ALA A 99 16.84 -12.86 17.82
CA ALA A 99 17.37 -11.77 18.62
C ALA A 99 16.90 -10.38 18.15
N ILE A 100 16.62 -10.26 16.84
CA ILE A 100 16.28 -8.99 16.20
C ILE A 100 14.97 -9.02 15.40
N CYS A 101 14.30 -10.16 15.31
CA CYS A 101 13.05 -10.32 14.58
C CYS A 101 11.97 -10.99 15.42
N GLN A 102 10.78 -10.37 15.44
CA GLN A 102 9.57 -10.95 16.01
C GLN A 102 8.45 -10.94 14.96
N LEU A 103 7.82 -12.10 14.74
CA LEU A 103 6.64 -12.22 13.90
C LEU A 103 5.37 -11.98 14.72
N VAL A 104 4.54 -11.05 14.26
CA VAL A 104 3.25 -10.73 14.87
C VAL A 104 2.15 -10.95 13.84
N GLN A 105 1.13 -11.74 14.19
CA GLN A 105 -0.13 -11.75 13.44
C GLN A 105 -1.04 -10.69 14.07
N PHE A 106 -1.23 -9.56 13.36
CA PHE A 106 -2.03 -8.44 13.86
C PHE A 106 -3.49 -8.45 13.42
N GLY A 107 -3.88 -9.42 12.57
CA GLY A 107 -5.24 -9.60 12.12
C GLY A 107 -5.41 -10.78 11.16
N THR A 108 -6.58 -10.84 10.55
CA THR A 108 -6.91 -11.79 9.47
C THR A 108 -7.71 -11.07 8.39
N SER A 109 -7.54 -11.50 7.13
CA SER A 109 -8.35 -11.03 6.02
C SER A 109 -9.76 -11.65 6.04
N VAL A 110 -10.65 -11.18 5.17
CA VAL A 110 -12.01 -11.72 4.97
C VAL A 110 -12.01 -13.24 4.75
N GLN A 111 -11.03 -13.78 4.02
CA GLN A 111 -10.89 -15.22 3.79
C GLN A 111 -10.02 -15.92 4.83
N ASN A 112 -9.89 -15.35 6.03
CA ASN A 112 -9.13 -15.90 7.16
C ASN A 112 -7.64 -16.13 6.87
N ARG A 113 -7.03 -15.35 5.97
CA ARG A 113 -5.58 -15.36 5.78
C ARG A 113 -4.92 -14.46 6.82
N PRO A 114 -3.79 -14.89 7.44
CA PRO A 114 -3.13 -14.09 8.47
C PRO A 114 -2.55 -12.80 7.88
N LEU A 115 -2.76 -11.69 8.58
CA LEU A 115 -2.07 -10.42 8.34
C LEU A 115 -0.82 -10.42 9.23
N LEU A 116 0.35 -10.45 8.59
CA LEU A 116 1.63 -10.68 9.25
C LEU A 116 2.48 -9.41 9.25
N MET A 117 3.06 -9.09 10.41
CA MET A 117 4.00 -7.99 10.62
C MET A 117 5.29 -8.56 11.18
N LEU A 118 6.45 -8.12 10.70
CA LEU A 118 7.73 -8.35 11.37
C LEU A 118 8.15 -7.09 12.10
N LYS A 119 8.41 -7.19 13.41
CA LYS A 119 9.18 -6.23 14.19
C LYS A 119 10.65 -6.54 13.97
N ILE A 120 11.48 -5.54 13.66
CA ILE A 120 12.93 -5.63 13.58
C ILE A 120 13.53 -4.55 14.45
N SER A 121 14.31 -4.93 15.46
CA SER A 121 15.00 -4.08 16.43
C SER A 121 16.04 -4.92 17.16
N ASP A 122 17.05 -4.33 17.77
CA ASP A 122 18.08 -5.05 18.53
C ASP A 122 17.53 -5.69 19.82
N ASN A 123 16.49 -5.10 20.42
CA ASN A 123 15.79 -5.59 21.61
C ASN A 123 14.33 -5.95 21.32
N VAL A 124 14.10 -6.80 20.33
CA VAL A 124 12.79 -7.07 19.73
C VAL A 124 11.64 -7.44 20.70
N ASN A 125 11.97 -7.90 21.92
CA ASN A 125 10.98 -8.27 22.94
C ASN A 125 10.73 -7.17 23.99
N MET A 126 11.34 -6.01 23.82
CA MET A 126 11.21 -4.88 24.74
C MET A 126 10.66 -3.68 23.98
N GLU A 127 9.92 -2.86 24.70
CA GLU A 127 9.55 -1.51 24.25
C GLU A 127 10.64 -0.56 24.69
N GLU A 128 11.20 0.19 23.75
CA GLU A 128 12.30 1.11 24.00
C GLU A 128 11.89 2.54 23.61
N ASN A 129 12.60 3.53 24.11
CA ASN A 129 12.35 4.92 23.75
C ASN A 129 13.11 5.27 22.45
N GLU A 130 12.71 4.60 21.38
CA GLU A 130 13.27 4.71 20.04
C GLU A 130 12.18 5.06 19.03
N PRO A 131 12.54 5.67 17.87
CA PRO A 131 11.59 5.92 16.81
C PRO A 131 10.95 4.63 16.29
N GLU A 132 9.61 4.60 16.24
CA GLU A 132 8.84 3.53 15.63
C GLU A 132 8.51 3.84 14.16
N LEU A 133 8.92 2.94 13.26
CA LEU A 133 8.69 3.07 11.83
C LEU A 133 7.79 1.96 11.33
N LYS A 134 6.73 2.31 10.57
CA LYS A 134 5.78 1.36 10.00
C LYS A 134 5.80 1.39 8.48
N TYR A 135 6.07 0.24 7.87
CA TYR A 135 6.05 0.02 6.44
C TYR A 135 4.97 -0.99 6.05
N ILE A 136 4.02 -0.57 5.21
CA ILE A 136 2.94 -1.42 4.69
C ILE A 136 2.99 -1.43 3.17
N SER A 137 2.68 -2.56 2.53
CA SER A 137 2.51 -2.66 1.09
C SER A 137 1.30 -3.52 0.71
N SER A 138 0.98 -3.49 -0.58
CA SER A 138 -0.07 -4.30 -1.21
C SER A 138 -1.42 -4.24 -0.47
N MET A 139 -1.80 -3.04 -0.07
CA MET A 139 -3.19 -2.72 0.32
C MET A 139 -4.12 -2.93 -0.90
N HIS A 140 -3.62 -2.67 -2.12
CA HIS A 140 -4.18 -3.19 -3.35
C HIS A 140 -3.46 -4.48 -3.75
N GLY A 141 -4.22 -5.56 -3.95
CA GLY A 141 -3.63 -6.89 -4.09
C GLY A 141 -2.83 -7.12 -5.38
N ASP A 142 -3.05 -6.32 -6.41
CA ASP A 142 -2.36 -6.37 -7.70
C ASP A 142 -1.11 -5.46 -7.77
N GLU A 143 -0.86 -4.64 -6.74
CA GLU A 143 0.30 -3.76 -6.66
C GLU A 143 1.46 -4.47 -5.94
N VAL A 144 2.26 -5.22 -6.69
CA VAL A 144 3.23 -6.18 -6.12
C VAL A 144 4.67 -5.67 -5.98
N VAL A 145 4.98 -4.49 -6.50
CA VAL A 145 6.35 -3.93 -6.44
C VAL A 145 6.76 -3.62 -5.01
N GLY A 146 5.91 -2.92 -4.25
CA GLY A 146 6.16 -2.61 -2.85
C GLY A 146 6.27 -3.88 -1.99
N TYR A 147 5.50 -4.92 -2.31
CA TYR A 147 5.61 -6.24 -1.69
C TYR A 147 7.03 -6.83 -1.79
N ASP A 148 7.59 -6.89 -3.01
CA ASP A 148 8.95 -7.39 -3.22
C ASP A 148 10.00 -6.49 -2.57
N MET A 149 9.81 -5.16 -2.64
CA MET A 149 10.71 -4.20 -1.99
C MET A 149 10.77 -4.41 -0.47
N LEU A 150 9.64 -4.62 0.20
CA LEU A 150 9.61 -4.84 1.64
C LEU A 150 10.18 -6.21 2.03
N ILE A 151 9.98 -7.24 1.22
CA ILE A 151 10.67 -8.53 1.41
C ILE A 151 12.18 -8.36 1.34
N ARG A 152 12.69 -7.60 0.35
CA ARG A 152 14.12 -7.30 0.22
C ARG A 152 14.63 -6.44 1.36
N LEU A 153 13.84 -5.49 1.85
CA LEU A 153 14.19 -4.69 3.01
C LEU A 153 14.37 -5.57 4.26
N ILE A 154 13.43 -6.50 4.51
CA ILE A 154 13.54 -7.47 5.59
C ILE A 154 14.83 -8.28 5.45
N GLN A 155 15.12 -8.81 4.25
CA GLN A 155 16.34 -9.56 3.98
C GLN A 155 17.60 -8.72 4.24
N LEU A 156 17.62 -7.47 3.77
CA LEU A 156 18.75 -6.55 3.97
C LEU A 156 18.99 -6.28 5.46
N LEU A 157 17.95 -5.89 6.20
CA LEU A 157 18.06 -5.59 7.63
C LEU A 157 18.56 -6.79 8.43
N THR A 158 18.02 -7.98 8.15
CA THR A 158 18.34 -9.18 8.93
C THR A 158 19.69 -9.79 8.57
N THR A 159 20.07 -9.82 7.27
CA THR A 159 21.32 -10.46 6.85
C THR A 159 22.54 -9.55 6.99
N GLN A 160 22.35 -8.22 7.03
CA GLN A 160 23.45 -7.26 7.15
C GLN A 160 23.61 -6.69 8.57
N TYR A 161 22.71 -7.02 9.48
CA TYR A 161 22.86 -6.68 10.89
C TYR A 161 24.14 -7.30 11.47
N GLY A 162 24.92 -6.49 12.17
CA GLY A 162 26.26 -6.87 12.68
C GLY A 162 27.37 -6.97 11.60
N ILE A 163 27.05 -6.70 10.32
CA ILE A 163 27.99 -6.72 9.19
C ILE A 163 28.16 -5.33 8.57
N ASP A 164 27.06 -4.71 8.10
CA ASP A 164 27.07 -3.33 7.60
C ASP A 164 26.79 -2.37 8.78
N PRO A 165 27.72 -1.46 9.10
CA PRO A 165 27.55 -0.52 10.22
C PRO A 165 26.34 0.40 10.09
N ARG A 166 25.88 0.71 8.87
CA ARG A 166 24.69 1.55 8.64
C ARG A 166 23.42 0.78 9.00
N ILE A 167 23.35 -0.48 8.58
CA ILE A 167 22.21 -1.35 8.88
C ILE A 167 22.16 -1.64 10.37
N THR A 168 23.33 -1.95 10.97
CA THR A 168 23.42 -2.18 12.42
C THR A 168 22.96 -0.96 13.19
N ASN A 169 23.43 0.24 12.83
CA ASN A 169 23.01 1.47 13.49
C ASN A 169 21.51 1.76 13.33
N ILE A 170 20.89 1.43 12.20
CA ILE A 170 19.45 1.57 12.01
C ILE A 170 18.71 0.63 12.96
N VAL A 171 19.05 -0.65 12.99
CA VAL A 171 18.37 -1.66 13.80
C VAL A 171 18.61 -1.44 15.31
N ASP A 172 19.78 -0.90 15.71
CA ASP A 172 20.13 -0.60 17.10
C ASP A 172 19.46 0.69 17.64
N ASN A 173 18.81 1.49 16.80
CA ASN A 173 18.26 2.78 17.19
C ASN A 173 16.83 3.02 16.68
N THR A 174 16.14 2.00 16.17
CA THR A 174 14.76 2.13 15.68
C THR A 174 13.99 0.82 15.79
N GLU A 175 12.72 0.90 16.08
CA GLU A 175 11.77 -0.20 15.95
C GLU A 175 11.12 -0.18 14.58
N ILE A 176 11.38 -1.19 13.75
CA ILE A 176 10.90 -1.23 12.37
C ILE A 176 9.84 -2.30 12.21
N TRP A 177 8.63 -1.89 11.86
CA TRP A 177 7.47 -2.76 11.67
C TRP A 177 7.14 -2.88 10.19
N ILE A 178 7.21 -4.08 9.63
CA ILE A 178 7.07 -4.32 8.18
C ILE A 178 5.97 -5.33 7.89
N ASN A 179 4.93 -4.88 7.17
CA ASN A 179 3.90 -5.72 6.56
C ASN A 179 3.99 -5.66 5.03
N PRO A 180 4.60 -6.64 4.37
CA PRO A 180 4.68 -6.67 2.90
C PRO A 180 3.33 -6.86 2.19
N LEU A 181 2.34 -7.47 2.84
CA LEU A 181 1.10 -7.89 2.18
C LEU A 181 -0.13 -7.66 3.07
N LEU A 182 -0.74 -6.49 2.94
CA LEU A 182 -1.94 -6.14 3.71
C LEU A 182 -3.21 -6.81 3.16
N ASN A 183 -3.31 -6.99 1.84
CA ASN A 183 -4.48 -7.59 1.18
C ASN A 183 -4.14 -8.94 0.54
N PRO A 184 -3.99 -10.00 1.35
CA PRO A 184 -3.64 -11.34 0.83
C PRO A 184 -4.74 -11.96 -0.03
N ASP A 185 -6.00 -11.53 0.14
CA ASP A 185 -7.13 -12.02 -0.65
C ASP A 185 -7.12 -11.42 -2.06
N GLY A 186 -6.92 -10.11 -2.16
CA GLY A 186 -6.74 -9.42 -3.43
C GLY A 186 -5.50 -9.89 -4.17
N TYR A 187 -4.39 -10.12 -3.45
CA TYR A 187 -3.17 -10.68 -4.02
C TYR A 187 -3.39 -12.06 -4.63
N ALA A 188 -4.08 -12.96 -3.92
CA ALA A 188 -4.41 -14.30 -4.42
C ALA A 188 -5.30 -14.28 -5.66
N ALA A 189 -6.16 -13.27 -5.77
CA ALA A 189 -7.07 -13.08 -6.89
C ALA A 189 -6.47 -12.23 -8.02
N GLY A 190 -5.32 -11.56 -7.79
CA GLY A 190 -4.69 -10.62 -8.74
C GLY A 190 -5.55 -9.38 -8.99
N ILE A 191 -6.21 -8.88 -7.95
CA ILE A 191 -7.13 -7.72 -8.04
C ILE A 191 -6.81 -6.68 -6.96
N ARG A 192 -7.21 -5.43 -7.24
CA ARG A 192 -7.07 -4.29 -6.34
C ARG A 192 -7.79 -4.49 -5.00
N TYR A 193 -9.03 -4.92 -5.05
CA TYR A 193 -9.98 -4.98 -3.94
C TYR A 193 -9.74 -6.18 -3.02
N ASN A 194 -10.22 -6.11 -1.76
CA ASN A 194 -10.28 -7.28 -0.90
C ASN A 194 -11.38 -8.27 -1.34
N ALA A 195 -11.55 -9.38 -0.62
CA ALA A 195 -12.52 -10.42 -0.98
C ALA A 195 -13.99 -9.95 -0.93
N ASN A 196 -14.30 -8.87 -0.23
CA ASN A 196 -15.62 -8.23 -0.20
C ASN A 196 -15.79 -7.16 -1.29
N GLY A 197 -14.81 -6.95 -2.16
CA GLY A 197 -14.84 -5.92 -3.19
C GLY A 197 -14.64 -4.50 -2.65
N ILE A 198 -14.03 -4.37 -1.49
CA ILE A 198 -13.73 -3.08 -0.84
C ILE A 198 -12.32 -2.64 -1.26
N ASP A 199 -12.20 -1.38 -1.69
CA ASP A 199 -10.92 -0.69 -1.85
C ASP A 199 -10.42 -0.26 -0.47
N LEU A 200 -9.39 -0.92 0.05
CA LEU A 200 -8.87 -0.63 1.38
C LEU A 200 -8.36 0.80 1.51
N ASN A 201 -7.84 1.40 0.43
CA ASN A 201 -7.38 2.79 0.41
C ASN A 201 -8.53 3.81 0.29
N ARG A 202 -9.78 3.39 0.36
CA ARG A 202 -10.98 4.22 0.48
C ARG A 202 -11.77 3.89 1.75
N ASN A 203 -11.26 3.00 2.57
CA ASN A 203 -11.98 2.42 3.71
C ASN A 203 -11.41 2.84 5.08
N PHE A 204 -10.50 3.84 5.13
CA PHE A 204 -10.03 4.45 6.37
C PHE A 204 -10.90 5.64 6.79
N PRO A 205 -10.90 6.05 8.07
CA PRO A 205 -11.68 7.18 8.55
C PRO A 205 -11.34 8.48 7.83
N MET A 206 -12.36 9.29 7.58
CA MET A 206 -12.16 10.67 7.15
C MET A 206 -11.86 11.58 8.35
N PRO A 207 -11.08 12.68 8.18
CA PRO A 207 -10.79 13.64 9.26
C PRO A 207 -12.03 14.31 9.86
N THR A 208 -13.15 14.28 9.16
CA THR A 208 -14.41 14.91 9.57
C THR A 208 -15.34 14.02 10.38
N GLY A 209 -14.94 12.79 10.71
CA GLY A 209 -15.75 11.87 11.51
C GLY A 209 -15.45 10.39 11.26
N ASN A 210 -16.26 9.52 11.87
CA ASN A 210 -16.10 8.07 11.79
C ASN A 210 -16.57 7.44 10.46
N GLN A 211 -16.79 8.24 9.43
CA GLN A 211 -17.18 7.76 8.12
C GLN A 211 -15.96 7.60 7.22
N HIS A 212 -15.96 6.58 6.40
CA HIS A 212 -14.94 6.34 5.38
C HIS A 212 -15.48 6.73 3.99
N PRO A 213 -14.59 7.08 3.04
CA PRO A 213 -14.99 7.66 1.75
C PRO A 213 -15.91 6.78 0.91
N ASP A 214 -15.76 5.47 0.97
CA ASP A 214 -16.54 4.51 0.16
C ASP A 214 -17.94 4.23 0.69
N GLY A 215 -18.26 4.64 1.93
CA GLY A 215 -19.53 4.40 2.59
C GLY A 215 -19.85 2.92 2.83
N GLN A 216 -18.86 2.04 2.76
CA GLN A 216 -18.98 0.62 3.06
C GLN A 216 -18.79 0.36 4.57
N PHE A 217 -18.98 -0.90 5.02
CA PHE A 217 -18.51 -1.32 6.33
C PHE A 217 -16.96 -1.33 6.33
N TRP A 218 -16.37 -1.15 7.50
CA TRP A 218 -14.94 -1.25 7.63
C TRP A 218 -14.48 -2.68 7.35
N ALA A 219 -13.50 -2.83 6.50
CA ALA A 219 -12.92 -4.12 6.17
C ALA A 219 -12.11 -4.66 7.35
N ASP A 220 -12.05 -5.98 7.47
CA ASP A 220 -11.27 -6.64 8.53
C ASP A 220 -9.80 -6.21 8.49
N GLU A 221 -9.24 -6.06 7.29
CA GLU A 221 -7.88 -5.58 7.06
C GLU A 221 -7.70 -4.13 7.52
N THR A 222 -8.70 -3.26 7.28
CA THR A 222 -8.68 -1.86 7.72
C THR A 222 -8.74 -1.76 9.23
N ILE A 223 -9.65 -2.52 9.87
CA ILE A 223 -9.78 -2.60 11.33
C ILE A 223 -8.44 -3.03 11.94
N ALA A 224 -7.84 -4.11 11.41
CA ALA A 224 -6.57 -4.63 11.90
C ALA A 224 -5.44 -3.58 11.86
N VAL A 225 -5.32 -2.81 10.76
CA VAL A 225 -4.31 -1.73 10.65
C VAL A 225 -4.60 -0.59 11.65
N MET A 226 -5.87 -0.20 11.80
CA MET A 226 -6.24 0.86 12.75
C MET A 226 -5.96 0.45 14.19
N ASP A 227 -6.37 -0.75 14.59
CA ASP A 227 -6.15 -1.27 15.94
C ASP A 227 -4.66 -1.42 16.23
N PHE A 228 -3.90 -1.95 15.27
CA PHE A 228 -2.45 -2.05 15.38
C PHE A 228 -1.79 -0.68 15.50
N SER A 229 -2.22 0.29 14.70
CA SER A 229 -1.67 1.65 14.74
C SER A 229 -2.04 2.40 16.03
N ASN A 230 -3.22 2.15 16.59
CA ASN A 230 -3.65 2.75 17.86
C ASN A 230 -2.95 2.13 19.09
N ALA A 231 -2.38 0.95 18.94
CA ALA A 231 -1.65 0.26 20.00
C ALA A 231 -0.15 0.63 20.05
N HIS A 232 0.34 1.41 19.09
CA HIS A 232 1.74 1.82 18.94
C HIS A 232 1.83 3.33 18.73
N ASP A 233 3.03 3.91 18.96
CA ASP A 233 3.29 5.35 18.83
C ASP A 233 4.24 5.62 17.64
N PHE A 234 3.77 5.32 16.45
CA PHE A 234 4.55 5.42 15.21
C PHE A 234 4.96 6.86 14.90
N ASP A 235 6.26 7.14 14.84
CA ASP A 235 6.83 8.41 14.40
C ASP A 235 6.67 8.60 12.89
N LEU A 236 6.79 7.51 12.11
CA LEU A 236 6.64 7.54 10.65
C LEU A 236 5.96 6.28 10.13
N ALA A 237 5.03 6.48 9.19
CA ALA A 237 4.39 5.38 8.48
C ALA A 237 4.43 5.61 6.97
N ILE A 238 4.75 4.56 6.21
CA ILE A 238 4.79 4.58 4.74
C ILE A 238 3.96 3.42 4.19
N ASN A 239 3.07 3.74 3.23
CA ASN A 239 2.35 2.75 2.44
C ASN A 239 2.87 2.75 1.02
N PHE A 240 3.29 1.58 0.53
CA PHE A 240 3.76 1.41 -0.84
C PHE A 240 2.62 0.99 -1.75
N HIS A 241 2.49 1.73 -2.85
CA HIS A 241 1.56 1.49 -3.93
C HIS A 241 2.27 1.20 -5.25
N GLY A 242 1.50 0.88 -6.30
CA GLY A 242 1.98 0.76 -7.68
C GLY A 242 1.34 1.77 -8.61
N GLY A 243 1.72 1.74 -9.90
CA GLY A 243 1.06 2.47 -10.98
C GLY A 243 1.56 3.89 -11.23
N MET A 244 2.03 4.63 -10.23
CA MET A 244 2.48 6.02 -10.37
C MET A 244 3.83 6.25 -9.69
N LEU A 245 4.65 7.12 -10.29
CA LEU A 245 5.87 7.63 -9.67
C LEU A 245 5.54 8.91 -8.90
N VAL A 246 5.12 8.75 -7.65
CA VAL A 246 4.68 9.84 -6.78
C VAL A 246 4.93 9.47 -5.32
N ILE A 247 5.18 10.48 -4.49
CA ILE A 247 5.17 10.39 -3.03
C ILE A 247 4.09 11.34 -2.54
N ASN A 248 3.01 10.79 -1.99
CA ASN A 248 1.95 11.54 -1.34
C ASN A 248 2.21 11.61 0.16
N TYR A 249 1.97 12.77 0.75
CA TYR A 249 2.05 12.98 2.19
C TYR A 249 0.90 13.87 2.68
N PRO A 250 0.56 13.89 3.98
CA PRO A 250 -0.59 14.64 4.50
C PRO A 250 -0.56 16.14 4.11
N TRP A 251 -1.74 16.75 3.81
CA TRP A 251 -3.08 16.10 3.85
C TRP A 251 -3.63 15.96 2.42
N ASP A 252 -3.98 14.77 2.00
CA ASP A 252 -4.51 14.54 0.64
C ASP A 252 -5.94 15.08 0.43
N TYR A 253 -6.66 15.41 1.50
CA TYR A 253 -8.05 15.88 1.42
C TYR A 253 -8.20 17.42 1.42
N THR A 254 -7.12 18.17 1.61
CA THR A 254 -7.15 19.65 1.72
C THR A 254 -5.89 20.28 1.12
N TYR A 255 -5.98 21.57 0.79
CA TYR A 255 -4.82 22.39 0.36
C TYR A 255 -4.02 22.99 1.52
N PHE A 256 -4.47 22.83 2.76
CA PHE A 256 -3.70 23.27 3.92
C PHE A 256 -2.53 22.31 4.14
N LEU A 257 -1.36 22.88 4.38
CA LEU A 257 -0.16 22.10 4.65
C LEU A 257 -0.18 21.54 6.07
N THR A 258 0.36 20.34 6.25
CA THR A 258 0.62 19.80 7.59
C THR A 258 1.70 20.62 8.31
N PRO A 259 1.72 20.67 9.65
CA PRO A 259 2.81 21.30 10.39
C PRO A 259 4.19 20.78 10.00
N ASP A 260 4.30 19.49 9.63
CA ASP A 260 5.54 18.81 9.27
C ASP A 260 5.83 18.84 7.75
N ASN A 261 5.16 19.72 7.01
CA ASN A 261 5.27 19.81 5.55
C ASN A 261 6.71 19.90 5.04
N ASP A 262 7.55 20.69 5.71
CA ASP A 262 8.93 20.91 5.25
C ASP A 262 9.77 19.63 5.42
N LEU A 263 9.59 18.91 6.53
CA LEU A 263 10.22 17.60 6.76
C LEU A 263 9.75 16.58 5.72
N LEU A 264 8.44 16.42 5.56
CA LEU A 264 7.86 15.45 4.63
C LEU A 264 8.26 15.74 3.18
N ARG A 265 8.34 17.02 2.81
CA ARG A 265 8.82 17.44 1.49
C ARG A 265 10.30 17.11 1.28
N GLU A 266 11.14 17.31 2.29
CA GLU A 266 12.56 16.96 2.22
C GLU A 266 12.76 15.45 2.08
N MET A 267 11.97 14.66 2.80
CA MET A 267 11.98 13.19 2.69
C MET A 267 11.48 12.70 1.32
N ALA A 268 10.64 13.46 0.61
CA ALA A 268 10.06 13.10 -0.68
C ALA A 268 10.93 13.48 -1.89
N LEU A 269 12.02 14.22 -1.72
CA LEU A 269 12.93 14.71 -2.78
C LEU A 269 14.20 13.88 -2.87
#